data_80eaf7d4448a1aec239d4e33f060ba66
#
_entry.id   80eaf7d4448a1aec239d4e33f060ba66
#
_cell.length_a   1.000
_cell.length_b   1.000
_cell.length_c   1.000
_cell.angle_alpha   90.00
_cell.angle_beta   90.00
_cell.angle_gamma   90.00
#
_symmetry.space_group_name_H-M   'P 1'
#
loop_
_entity.id
_entity.type
_entity.pdbx_description
1 polymer ?
#
loop_
_entity_poly.entity_id
_entity_poly.type
_entity_poly.pdbx_seq_one_letter_code
_entity_poly.pdbx_strand_id
1 'polypeptide(L)'
;MKHIIPYPSGGYDHAAYWKYLESVQATMPAHIFEFASNSENHDLNSQNSLHDSWLESWNILEPADPESRRRRSIQIEARFLGSNWDRYIYLTYHGVGRHEVLSPEEFALPPTSKIGHGDLLVHEMRVVRDGLFAHELLFSRGSVFLVEFSEFKHRIELL
;
A
#
# COMPACT_ATOMS: atom_id res chain seq x y z
N MET A 1 5.88 -9.59 -1.44
CA MET A 1 6.94 -8.89 -0.67
C MET A 1 8.32 -9.39 -1.07
N LYS A 2 9.35 -8.53 -1.08
CA LYS A 2 10.74 -8.91 -1.41
C LYS A 2 11.66 -8.89 -0.19
N HIS A 3 11.43 -7.95 0.72
CA HIS A 3 12.31 -7.69 1.85
C HIS A 3 11.65 -7.97 3.20
N ILE A 4 10.33 -7.98 3.26
CA ILE A 4 9.59 -8.37 4.45
C ILE A 4 9.26 -9.85 4.35
N ILE A 5 9.70 -10.63 5.34
CA ILE A 5 9.67 -12.09 5.31
C ILE A 5 8.75 -12.62 6.43
N PRO A 6 7.81 -13.53 6.15
CA PRO A 6 6.99 -14.13 7.20
C PRO A 6 7.82 -15.04 8.09
N TYR A 7 7.60 -14.98 9.41
CA TYR A 7 8.13 -15.95 10.35
C TYR A 7 7.32 -17.26 10.34
N PRO A 8 7.96 -18.42 10.51
CA PRO A 8 7.24 -19.70 10.64
C PRO A 8 6.26 -19.73 11.83
N SER A 9 6.54 -18.94 12.87
CA SER A 9 5.71 -18.82 14.07
C SER A 9 4.59 -17.78 13.96
N GLY A 10 4.44 -17.14 12.81
CA GLY A 10 3.54 -16.01 12.59
C GLY A 10 4.23 -14.66 12.74
N GLY A 11 3.68 -13.63 12.10
CA GLY A 11 4.28 -12.29 12.03
C GLY A 11 5.31 -12.14 10.91
N TYR A 12 5.99 -10.98 10.88
CA TYR A 12 6.87 -10.59 9.77
C TYR A 12 8.20 -10.00 10.26
N ASP A 13 9.29 -10.39 9.60
CA ASP A 13 10.61 -9.81 9.79
C ASP A 13 10.83 -8.62 8.85
N HIS A 14 11.05 -7.45 9.41
CA HIS A 14 11.32 -6.22 8.69
C HIS A 14 12.81 -5.85 8.61
N ALA A 15 13.72 -6.63 9.20
CA ALA A 15 15.13 -6.27 9.31
C ALA A 15 15.80 -6.07 7.92
N ALA A 16 15.48 -6.94 6.96
CA ALA A 16 15.98 -6.80 5.60
C ALA A 16 15.36 -5.59 4.87
N TYR A 17 14.11 -5.26 5.19
CA TYR A 17 13.43 -4.10 4.62
C TYR A 17 14.05 -2.77 5.09
N TRP A 18 14.35 -2.65 6.37
CA TRP A 18 15.02 -1.46 6.90
C TRP A 18 16.39 -1.23 6.26
N LYS A 19 17.21 -2.28 6.13
CA LYS A 19 18.49 -2.21 5.42
C LYS A 19 18.33 -1.83 3.94
N TYR A 20 17.30 -2.35 3.29
CA TYR A 20 17.00 -1.98 1.91
C TYR A 20 16.65 -0.50 1.81
N LEU A 21 15.77 0.03 2.67
CA LEU A 21 15.39 1.44 2.66
C LEU A 21 16.60 2.35 2.86
N GLU A 22 17.51 2.04 3.80
CA GLU A 22 18.77 2.76 3.98
C GLU A 22 19.58 2.83 2.66
N SER A 23 19.62 1.72 1.92
CA SER A 23 20.40 1.63 0.67
C SER A 23 19.81 2.44 -0.49
N VAL A 24 18.50 2.72 -0.48
CA VAL A 24 17.81 3.44 -1.56
C VAL A 24 17.36 4.85 -1.17
N GLN A 25 17.69 5.32 0.03
CA GLN A 25 17.28 6.63 0.55
C GLN A 25 17.59 7.77 -0.43
N ALA A 26 18.76 7.77 -1.05
CA ALA A 26 19.19 8.83 -1.97
C ALA A 26 18.44 8.81 -3.33
N THR A 27 17.75 7.71 -3.65
CA THR A 27 17.03 7.53 -4.93
C THR A 27 15.53 7.65 -4.79
N MET A 28 15.03 7.70 -3.54
CA MET A 28 13.61 7.82 -3.24
C MET A 28 13.26 9.27 -2.86
N PRO A 29 12.20 9.88 -3.41
CA PRO A 29 11.73 11.19 -2.96
C PRO A 29 11.49 11.21 -1.45
N ALA A 30 11.83 12.31 -0.78
CA ALA A 30 11.82 12.41 0.68
C ALA A 30 10.47 11.97 1.29
N HIS A 31 9.35 12.44 0.75
CA HIS A 31 8.01 12.12 1.28
C HIS A 31 7.62 10.64 1.10
N ILE A 32 8.12 9.97 0.04
CA ILE A 32 7.91 8.53 -0.17
C ILE A 32 8.79 7.75 0.81
N PHE A 33 10.05 8.19 0.97
CA PHE A 33 10.98 7.59 1.91
C PHE A 33 10.50 7.73 3.35
N GLU A 34 10.02 8.92 3.74
CA GLU A 34 9.45 9.18 5.08
C GLU A 34 8.27 8.26 5.38
N PHE A 35 7.36 8.07 4.43
CA PHE A 35 6.25 7.12 4.62
C PHE A 35 6.75 5.68 4.74
N ALA A 36 7.66 5.24 3.84
CA ALA A 36 8.16 3.87 3.80
C ALA A 36 8.99 3.50 5.03
N SER A 37 9.78 4.47 5.56
CA SER A 37 10.69 4.26 6.69
C SER A 37 10.10 4.61 8.06
N ASN A 38 8.91 5.20 8.11
CA ASN A 38 8.25 5.49 9.38
C ASN A 38 7.80 4.20 10.05
N SER A 39 8.45 3.83 11.15
CA SER A 39 8.14 2.62 11.90
C SER A 39 6.69 2.56 12.39
N GLU A 40 6.05 3.72 12.66
CA GLU A 40 4.65 3.76 13.06
C GLU A 40 3.70 3.20 12.01
N ASN A 41 4.04 3.31 10.71
CA ASN A 41 3.23 2.76 9.64
C ASN A 41 3.26 1.22 9.59
N HIS A 42 4.20 0.59 10.31
CA HIS A 42 4.41 -0.86 10.38
C HIS A 42 4.22 -1.44 11.80
N ASP A 43 4.06 -0.58 12.81
CA ASP A 43 3.92 -1.01 14.20
C ASP A 43 2.48 -1.43 14.49
N LEU A 44 2.30 -2.65 15.00
CA LEU A 44 1.00 -3.19 15.42
C LEU A 44 0.28 -2.35 16.48
N ASN A 45 1.04 -1.60 17.27
CA ASN A 45 0.50 -0.78 18.36
C ASN A 45 0.25 0.68 17.95
N SER A 46 0.68 1.07 16.75
CA SER A 46 0.48 2.44 16.27
C SER A 46 -0.92 2.61 15.69
N GLN A 47 -1.61 3.64 16.16
CA GLN A 47 -2.91 4.03 15.59
C GLN A 47 -2.83 4.54 14.15
N ASN A 48 -1.63 4.92 13.70
CA ASN A 48 -1.38 5.41 12.34
C ASN A 48 -0.94 4.30 11.39
N SER A 49 -0.77 3.08 11.92
CA SER A 49 -0.38 1.93 11.13
C SER A 49 -1.46 1.54 10.12
N LEU A 50 -1.00 1.05 8.97
CA LEU A 50 -1.87 0.35 8.03
C LEU A 50 -2.18 -1.09 8.49
N HIS A 51 -1.41 -1.63 9.45
CA HIS A 51 -1.68 -2.97 9.99
C HIS A 51 -3.05 -3.02 10.64
N ASP A 52 -3.78 -4.11 10.42
CA ASP A 52 -5.16 -4.33 10.87
C ASP A 52 -6.19 -3.31 10.35
N SER A 53 -5.81 -2.47 9.38
CA SER A 53 -6.76 -1.59 8.70
C SER A 53 -7.57 -2.33 7.63
N TRP A 54 -8.79 -1.84 7.36
CA TRP A 54 -9.70 -2.42 6.38
C TRP A 54 -9.75 -1.58 5.13
N LEU A 55 -9.54 -2.20 3.98
CA LEU A 55 -9.74 -1.54 2.70
C LEU A 55 -11.23 -1.31 2.45
N GLU A 56 -11.67 -0.04 2.51
CA GLU A 56 -13.04 0.33 2.19
C GLU A 56 -13.26 0.67 0.72
N SER A 57 -12.25 1.29 0.07
CA SER A 57 -12.34 1.59 -1.35
C SER A 57 -10.99 1.53 -2.04
N TRP A 58 -11.02 1.12 -3.30
CA TRP A 58 -9.93 1.10 -4.24
C TRP A 58 -10.42 1.63 -5.58
N ASN A 59 -10.14 2.89 -5.86
CA ASN A 59 -10.66 3.59 -7.02
C ASN A 59 -9.56 3.79 -8.06
N ILE A 60 -9.79 3.35 -9.28
CA ILE A 60 -8.92 3.58 -10.42
C ILE A 60 -9.53 4.69 -11.25
N LEU A 61 -8.79 5.77 -11.41
CA LEU A 61 -9.22 6.98 -12.08
C LEU A 61 -8.30 7.28 -13.25
N GLU A 62 -8.84 7.85 -14.31
CA GLU A 62 -8.09 8.40 -15.44
C GLU A 62 -8.51 9.87 -15.63
N PRO A 63 -8.05 10.77 -14.72
CA PRO A 63 -8.43 12.17 -14.77
C PRO A 63 -7.94 12.82 -16.07
N ALA A 64 -8.79 13.66 -16.65
CA ALA A 64 -8.40 14.45 -17.80
C ALA A 64 -7.37 15.50 -17.36
N ASP A 65 -6.26 15.61 -18.10
CA ASP A 65 -5.34 16.72 -17.96
C ASP A 65 -5.99 18.00 -18.54
N PRO A 66 -6.24 19.04 -17.73
CA PRO A 66 -6.86 20.28 -18.18
C PRO A 66 -6.07 21.00 -19.29
N GLU A 67 -4.73 20.86 -19.25
CA GLU A 67 -3.83 21.51 -20.19
C GLU A 67 -3.56 20.69 -21.46
N SER A 68 -3.75 19.37 -21.37
CA SER A 68 -3.52 18.47 -22.49
C SER A 68 -4.56 17.37 -22.56
N ARG A 69 -5.57 17.56 -23.40
CA ARG A 69 -6.59 16.52 -23.67
C ARG A 69 -6.04 15.21 -24.24
N ARG A 70 -4.75 15.15 -24.57
CA ARG A 70 -4.07 13.98 -25.13
C ARG A 70 -3.25 13.21 -24.10
N ARG A 71 -2.95 13.81 -22.94
CA ARG A 71 -2.22 13.14 -21.87
C ARG A 71 -3.20 12.66 -20.82
N ARG A 72 -3.19 11.36 -20.61
CA ARG A 72 -3.96 10.71 -19.57
C ARG A 72 -2.99 9.97 -18.67
N SER A 73 -3.20 10.02 -17.37
CA SER A 73 -2.45 9.24 -16.40
C SER A 73 -3.42 8.52 -15.49
N ILE A 74 -3.09 7.28 -15.14
CA ILE A 74 -3.88 6.54 -14.19
C ILE A 74 -3.51 7.04 -12.79
N GLN A 75 -4.54 7.28 -11.98
CA GLN A 75 -4.47 7.55 -10.56
C GLN A 75 -5.19 6.44 -9.81
N ILE A 76 -4.65 6.01 -8.67
CA ILE A 76 -5.34 5.10 -7.77
C ILE A 76 -5.51 5.79 -6.43
N GLU A 77 -6.73 5.72 -5.90
CA GLU A 77 -7.09 6.21 -4.57
C GLU A 77 -7.57 5.05 -3.72
N ALA A 78 -6.87 4.77 -2.64
CA ALA A 78 -7.26 3.79 -1.65
C ALA A 78 -7.66 4.49 -0.35
N ARG A 79 -8.77 4.03 0.26
CA ARG A 79 -9.20 4.45 1.59
C ARG A 79 -9.29 3.25 2.49
N PHE A 80 -8.62 3.33 3.62
CA PHE A 80 -8.64 2.33 4.67
C PHE A 80 -9.31 2.88 5.92
N LEU A 81 -10.13 2.08 6.58
CA LEU A 81 -10.56 2.33 7.93
C LEU A 81 -9.46 1.81 8.88
N GLY A 82 -8.93 2.68 9.74
CA GLY A 82 -7.86 2.32 10.67
C GLY A 82 -8.31 1.26 11.69
N SER A 83 -7.35 0.55 12.27
CA SER A 83 -7.59 -0.58 13.19
C SER A 83 -8.49 -0.25 14.38
N ASN A 84 -8.45 0.98 14.87
CA ASN A 84 -9.28 1.46 15.98
C ASN A 84 -10.64 2.04 15.54
N TRP A 85 -10.93 2.07 14.23
CA TRP A 85 -12.18 2.58 13.64
C TRP A 85 -12.46 4.06 13.93
N ASP A 86 -11.42 4.81 14.23
CA ASP A 86 -11.49 6.22 14.63
C ASP A 86 -10.91 7.16 13.55
N ARG A 87 -10.43 6.61 12.45
CA ARG A 87 -9.78 7.37 11.37
C ARG A 87 -9.83 6.68 10.03
N TYR A 88 -9.72 7.50 8.99
CA TYR A 88 -9.42 7.04 7.64
C TYR A 88 -7.95 7.29 7.29
N ILE A 89 -7.35 6.32 6.61
CA ILE A 89 -6.01 6.41 6.01
C ILE A 89 -6.21 6.40 4.50
N TYR A 90 -5.73 7.46 3.84
CA TYR A 90 -5.81 7.61 2.40
C TYR A 90 -4.44 7.45 1.78
N LEU A 91 -4.37 6.63 0.75
CA LEU A 91 -3.19 6.47 -0.11
C LEU A 91 -3.59 6.89 -1.52
N THR A 92 -2.84 7.81 -2.12
CA THR A 92 -3.07 8.24 -3.50
C THR A 92 -1.80 8.04 -4.30
N TYR A 93 -1.93 7.32 -5.42
CA TYR A 93 -0.86 7.02 -6.35
C TYR A 93 -1.12 7.74 -7.66
N HIS A 94 -0.14 8.50 -8.15
CA HIS A 94 -0.21 9.19 -9.43
C HIS A 94 0.82 8.62 -10.41
N GLY A 95 0.55 8.77 -11.71
CA GLY A 95 1.41 8.24 -12.75
C GLY A 95 1.58 6.73 -12.65
N VAL A 96 0.45 6.04 -12.45
CA VAL A 96 0.44 4.58 -12.29
C VAL A 96 0.75 3.92 -13.62
N GLY A 97 1.86 3.18 -13.67
CA GLY A 97 2.30 2.41 -14.83
C GLY A 97 1.80 0.96 -14.83
N ARG A 98 1.64 0.38 -13.63
CA ARG A 98 1.17 -0.98 -13.42
C ARG A 98 0.38 -1.07 -12.12
N HIS A 99 -0.69 -1.81 -12.13
CA HIS A 99 -1.41 -2.20 -10.92
C HIS A 99 -1.95 -3.61 -11.06
N GLU A 100 -1.95 -4.35 -9.96
CA GLU A 100 -2.45 -5.73 -9.90
C GLU A 100 -3.18 -5.94 -8.58
N VAL A 101 -4.28 -6.68 -8.66
CA VAL A 101 -4.99 -7.22 -7.51
C VAL A 101 -5.01 -8.72 -7.69
N LEU A 102 -4.23 -9.43 -6.89
CA LEU A 102 -4.10 -10.88 -6.92
C LEU A 102 -4.83 -11.44 -5.71
N SER A 103 -5.73 -12.38 -5.95
CA SER A 103 -6.38 -13.16 -4.89
C SER A 103 -6.02 -14.63 -5.09
N PRO A 104 -5.70 -15.37 -4.02
CA PRO A 104 -5.46 -16.81 -4.13
C PRO A 104 -6.68 -17.53 -4.72
N GLU A 105 -6.45 -18.60 -5.49
CA GLU A 105 -7.54 -19.40 -6.09
C GLU A 105 -8.46 -20.01 -5.04
N GLU A 106 -7.92 -20.31 -3.85
CA GLU A 106 -8.67 -20.80 -2.67
C GLU A 106 -9.66 -19.77 -2.11
N PHE A 107 -9.59 -18.56 -2.61
CA PHE A 107 -10.41 -17.40 -2.24
C PHE A 107 -11.69 -17.26 -3.08
N ALA A 108 -12.17 -18.27 -3.75
CA ALA A 108 -13.55 -18.31 -4.16
C ALA A 108 -14.46 -18.23 -2.90
N LEU A 109 -14.44 -17.04 -2.28
CA LEU A 109 -15.33 -16.74 -1.16
C LEU A 109 -16.74 -16.99 -1.65
N PRO A 110 -17.54 -17.76 -0.91
CA PRO A 110 -18.95 -17.82 -1.21
C PRO A 110 -19.48 -16.38 -1.25
N PRO A 111 -20.44 -16.05 -2.12
CA PRO A 111 -21.00 -14.69 -2.24
C PRO A 111 -21.52 -14.11 -0.91
N THR A 112 -21.66 -14.95 0.10
CA THR A 112 -22.10 -14.62 1.46
C THR A 112 -20.97 -14.27 2.41
N SER A 113 -19.69 -14.35 1.98
CA SER A 113 -18.56 -13.98 2.85
C SER A 113 -18.60 -12.48 3.18
N LYS A 114 -18.58 -12.17 4.47
CA LYS A 114 -18.56 -10.79 4.99
C LYS A 114 -17.14 -10.26 5.25
N ILE A 115 -16.11 -11.02 4.92
CA ILE A 115 -14.72 -10.74 5.37
C ILE A 115 -13.91 -10.03 4.30
N GLY A 116 -14.31 -10.06 3.01
CA GLY A 116 -13.58 -9.42 1.91
C GLY A 116 -12.12 -9.87 1.83
N HIS A 117 -11.17 -8.92 1.67
CA HIS A 117 -9.73 -9.20 1.65
C HIS A 117 -9.15 -9.47 3.05
N GLY A 118 -9.92 -9.19 4.11
CA GLY A 118 -9.47 -9.21 5.49
C GLY A 118 -8.66 -7.95 5.85
N ASP A 119 -7.94 -8.04 6.95
CA ASP A 119 -7.11 -6.94 7.46
C ASP A 119 -5.80 -6.82 6.68
N LEU A 120 -5.27 -5.62 6.54
CA LEU A 120 -3.94 -5.44 5.99
C LEU A 120 -2.90 -5.96 7.00
N LEU A 121 -2.07 -6.90 6.59
CA LEU A 121 -1.03 -7.47 7.44
C LEU A 121 0.28 -6.70 7.36
N VAL A 122 0.72 -6.41 6.15
CA VAL A 122 2.04 -5.82 5.92
C VAL A 122 2.07 -5.14 4.56
N HIS A 123 2.89 -4.11 4.44
CA HIS A 123 3.13 -3.42 3.19
C HIS A 123 4.60 -3.10 2.98
N GLU A 124 5.02 -2.96 1.73
CA GLU A 124 6.42 -2.73 1.35
C GLU A 124 6.50 -1.77 0.18
N MET A 125 7.24 -0.67 0.34
CA MET A 125 7.58 0.22 -0.77
C MET A 125 8.97 -0.06 -1.32
N ARG A 126 9.12 0.01 -2.64
CA ARG A 126 10.38 -0.28 -3.33
C ARG A 126 10.63 0.70 -4.48
N VAL A 127 11.91 0.91 -4.78
CA VAL A 127 12.35 1.51 -6.03
C VAL A 127 12.33 0.43 -7.11
N VAL A 128 11.62 0.66 -8.22
CA VAL A 128 11.60 -0.21 -9.40
C VAL A 128 12.72 0.19 -10.35
N ARG A 129 12.82 1.50 -10.60
CA ARG A 129 13.86 2.18 -11.37
C ARG A 129 13.80 3.67 -11.05
N ASP A 130 14.69 4.47 -11.66
CA ASP A 130 14.66 5.92 -11.47
C ASP A 130 13.28 6.52 -11.77
N GLY A 131 12.73 7.26 -10.81
CA GLY A 131 11.41 7.89 -10.86
C GLY A 131 10.20 6.93 -10.87
N LEU A 132 10.40 5.63 -10.65
CA LEU A 132 9.31 4.64 -10.57
C LEU A 132 9.44 3.80 -9.29
N PHE A 133 8.38 3.77 -8.52
CA PHE A 133 8.29 3.09 -7.22
C PHE A 133 7.19 2.04 -7.25
N ALA A 134 7.27 1.06 -6.37
CA ALA A 134 6.22 0.08 -6.17
C ALA A 134 5.76 0.06 -4.72
N HIS A 135 4.47 -0.08 -4.49
CA HIS A 135 3.88 -0.39 -3.19
C HIS A 135 3.13 -1.70 -3.27
N GLU A 136 3.49 -2.62 -2.42
CA GLU A 136 2.86 -3.94 -2.31
C GLU A 136 2.20 -4.07 -0.96
N LEU A 137 0.92 -4.47 -0.95
CA LEU A 137 0.06 -4.57 0.22
C LEU A 137 -0.42 -6.02 0.32
N LEU A 138 -0.17 -6.69 1.45
CA LEU A 138 -0.59 -8.05 1.71
C LEU A 138 -1.70 -8.09 2.77
N PHE A 139 -2.80 -8.72 2.43
CA PHE A 139 -3.96 -8.87 3.30
C PHE A 139 -4.04 -10.23 3.96
N SER A 140 -4.72 -10.32 5.10
CA SER A 140 -4.82 -11.52 5.95
C SER A 140 -5.45 -12.72 5.25
N ARG A 141 -6.22 -12.47 4.21
CA ARG A 141 -6.80 -13.52 3.36
C ARG A 141 -5.90 -13.88 2.16
N GLY A 142 -4.68 -13.40 2.09
CA GLY A 142 -3.70 -13.72 1.05
C GLY A 142 -3.82 -12.86 -0.22
N SER A 143 -4.76 -11.92 -0.29
CA SER A 143 -4.80 -10.99 -1.41
C SER A 143 -3.57 -10.09 -1.39
N VAL A 144 -3.02 -9.82 -2.57
CA VAL A 144 -1.89 -8.91 -2.76
C VAL A 144 -2.29 -7.82 -3.72
N PHE A 145 -2.10 -6.57 -3.31
CA PHE A 145 -2.28 -5.40 -4.16
C PHE A 145 -0.90 -4.83 -4.47
N LEU A 146 -0.63 -4.63 -5.75
CA LEU A 146 0.62 -4.04 -6.23
C LEU A 146 0.29 -2.81 -7.08
N VAL A 147 0.99 -1.71 -6.80
CA VAL A 147 0.93 -0.48 -7.61
C VAL A 147 2.34 -0.03 -7.93
N GLU A 148 2.65 0.18 -9.22
CA GLU A 148 3.85 0.90 -9.67
C GLU A 148 3.45 2.31 -10.08
N PHE A 149 4.11 3.32 -9.49
CA PHE A 149 3.70 4.72 -9.55
C PHE A 149 4.91 5.67 -9.58
N SER A 150 4.70 6.90 -10.02
CA SER A 150 5.75 7.94 -10.02
C SER A 150 5.62 8.93 -8.87
N GLU A 151 4.42 9.10 -8.29
CA GLU A 151 4.15 10.05 -7.21
C GLU A 151 3.15 9.45 -6.22
N PHE A 152 3.31 9.80 -4.92
CA PHE A 152 2.52 9.22 -3.83
C PHE A 152 2.12 10.29 -2.83
N LYS A 153 0.91 10.14 -2.29
CA LYS A 153 0.42 10.95 -1.18
C LYS A 153 -0.23 10.06 -0.12
N HIS A 154 0.01 10.43 1.12
CA HIS A 154 -0.58 9.81 2.31
C HIS A 154 -1.27 10.88 3.15
N ARG A 155 -2.46 10.56 3.66
CA ARG A 155 -3.23 11.44 4.54
C ARG A 155 -4.02 10.61 5.55
N ILE A 156 -4.07 11.10 6.78
CA ILE A 156 -4.93 10.55 7.85
C ILE A 156 -6.00 11.58 8.16
N GLU A 157 -7.22 11.12 8.39
CA GLU A 157 -8.39 11.92 8.75
C GLU A 157 -9.11 11.25 9.91
N LEU A 158 -9.26 11.98 11.02
CA LEU A 158 -10.01 11.51 12.19
C LEU A 158 -11.50 11.57 11.92
N LEU A 159 -12.25 10.57 12.40
CA LEU A 159 -13.70 10.44 12.30
C LEU A 159 -14.42 11.17 13.43
#